data_ef7e0bcd2b6121f433a8061f3dba48f4
#
_entry.id   ef7e0bcd2b6121f433a8061f3dba48f4
#
_cell.length_a   1.000
_cell.length_b   1.000
_cell.length_c   1.000
_cell.angle_alpha   90.00
_cell.angle_beta   90.00
_cell.angle_gamma   90.00
#
_symmetry.space_group_name_H-M   'P 1'
#
loop_
_entity.id
_entity.type
_entity.pdbx_description
1 polymer ?
#
loop_
_entity_poly.entity_id
_entity_poly.type
_entity_poly.pdbx_seq_one_letter_code
_entity_poly.pdbx_strand_id
1 'polypeptide(L)'
;MQAYEFINNLIPPLKLKDKVKLALNWMEEIRTDILPVVEESRFLGFITEDLVFTINNPETSIAEISLDNVSCFVYQDKHIYDVIKVASEFHSNMIAVVDRENNYLGVVTMEDAISAFADSLSIQSNGAVLVLSMNMTDYSLFEIARIIESENTKILSSFLSSDPLDDSKIKLTLKLDKTELRHVKATLERFGYRILDHFQEEEGISGEQERI
;
A
#
# COMPACT_ATOMS: atom_id res chain seq x y z
N MET A 1 -9.63 -8.88 1.54
CA MET A 1 -8.61 -7.85 1.90
C MET A 1 -9.26 -6.74 2.75
N GLN A 2 -9.80 -7.09 3.89
CA GLN A 2 -10.32 -6.14 4.88
C GLN A 2 -9.21 -5.73 5.83
N ALA A 3 -9.27 -4.51 6.39
CA ALA A 3 -8.22 -3.95 7.23
C ALA A 3 -7.85 -4.86 8.42
N TYR A 4 -8.84 -5.53 9.03
CA TYR A 4 -8.60 -6.42 10.18
C TYR A 4 -7.70 -7.62 9.84
N GLU A 5 -7.65 -8.06 8.57
CA GLU A 5 -6.83 -9.20 8.13
C GLU A 5 -5.32 -8.91 8.20
N PHE A 6 -4.96 -7.63 8.27
CA PHE A 6 -3.58 -7.14 8.21
C PHE A 6 -3.11 -6.48 9.52
N ILE A 7 -3.87 -6.67 10.61
CA ILE A 7 -3.48 -6.11 11.91
C ILE A 7 -2.16 -6.71 12.37
N ASN A 8 -1.21 -5.84 12.64
CA ASN A 8 0.07 -6.20 13.23
C ASN A 8 -0.06 -6.30 14.75
N ASN A 9 -0.04 -7.52 15.27
CA ASN A 9 -0.17 -7.79 16.70
C ASN A 9 1.14 -7.65 17.49
N LEU A 10 2.25 -7.32 16.83
CA LEU A 10 3.55 -7.15 17.46
C LEU A 10 3.74 -5.73 18.00
N ILE A 11 2.91 -4.78 17.59
CA ILE A 11 3.00 -3.38 18.00
C ILE A 11 2.04 -3.12 19.16
N PRO A 12 2.55 -2.98 20.38
CA PRO A 12 1.70 -2.73 21.55
C PRO A 12 1.23 -1.28 21.62
N PRO A 13 0.00 -1.02 22.07
CA PRO A 13 -0.44 0.35 22.34
C PRO A 13 0.08 0.87 23.67
N LEU A 14 0.51 2.12 23.69
CA LEU A 14 0.80 2.88 24.92
C LEU A 14 -0.49 3.33 25.59
N LYS A 15 -0.45 3.55 26.88
CA LYS A 15 -1.53 4.12 27.70
C LYS A 15 -1.16 5.52 28.18
N LEU A 16 -2.16 6.33 28.49
CA LEU A 16 -1.93 7.69 28.98
C LEU A 16 -1.03 7.76 30.23
N LYS A 17 -1.11 6.76 31.11
CA LYS A 17 -0.26 6.67 32.32
C LYS A 17 1.20 6.28 32.05
N ASP A 18 1.50 5.76 30.87
CA ASP A 18 2.85 5.33 30.52
C ASP A 18 3.77 6.54 30.37
N LYS A 19 5.07 6.30 30.46
CA LYS A 19 6.10 7.32 30.40
C LYS A 19 6.75 7.38 29.01
N VAL A 20 7.23 8.56 28.65
CA VAL A 20 8.03 8.77 27.42
C VAL A 20 9.16 7.75 27.29
N LYS A 21 9.83 7.42 28.39
CA LYS A 21 10.87 6.39 28.41
C LYS A 21 10.40 5.03 27.90
N LEU A 22 9.16 4.64 28.19
CA LEU A 22 8.60 3.38 27.69
C LEU A 22 8.38 3.46 26.17
N ALA A 23 7.88 4.59 25.70
CA ALA A 23 7.72 4.82 24.25
C ALA A 23 9.04 4.69 23.50
N LEU A 24 10.10 5.37 24.00
CA LEU A 24 11.44 5.28 23.42
C LEU A 24 11.98 3.84 23.39
N ASN A 25 11.84 3.12 24.49
CA ASN A 25 12.31 1.73 24.57
C ASN A 25 11.58 0.83 23.57
N TRP A 26 10.26 0.99 23.41
CA TRP A 26 9.49 0.19 22.45
C TRP A 26 9.79 0.59 21.01
N MET A 27 9.95 1.89 20.72
CA MET A 27 10.35 2.35 19.39
C MET A 27 11.69 1.75 18.97
N GLU A 28 12.67 1.69 19.88
CA GLU A 28 13.98 1.07 19.63
C GLU A 28 13.87 -0.45 19.47
N GLU A 29 13.13 -1.14 20.35
CA GLU A 29 12.98 -2.60 20.35
C GLU A 29 12.27 -3.10 19.09
N ILE A 30 11.17 -2.43 18.69
CA ILE A 30 10.32 -2.81 17.57
C ILE A 30 10.84 -2.20 16.25
N ARG A 31 11.76 -1.23 16.32
CA ARG A 31 12.29 -0.46 15.18
C ARG A 31 11.20 0.32 14.45
N THR A 32 10.41 1.04 15.19
CA THR A 32 9.38 1.95 14.68
C THR A 32 9.57 3.35 15.21
N ASP A 33 9.21 4.35 14.44
CA ASP A 33 9.24 5.77 14.82
C ASP A 33 7.88 6.29 15.33
N ILE A 34 6.88 5.39 15.45
CA ILE A 34 5.52 5.74 15.81
C ILE A 34 4.84 4.63 16.61
N LEU A 35 4.10 5.00 17.64
CA LEU A 35 3.31 4.05 18.45
C LEU A 35 1.89 4.57 18.68
N PRO A 36 0.88 3.67 18.68
CA PRO A 36 -0.50 4.04 19.00
C PRO A 36 -0.67 4.28 20.51
N VAL A 37 -1.53 5.24 20.84
CA VAL A 37 -1.94 5.52 22.22
C VAL A 37 -3.41 5.17 22.37
N VAL A 38 -3.71 4.37 23.39
CA VAL A 38 -5.06 3.83 23.65
C VAL A 38 -5.40 4.00 25.13
N GLU A 39 -6.61 4.44 25.41
CA GLU A 39 -7.16 4.48 26.76
C GLU A 39 -8.58 3.91 26.76
N GLU A 40 -8.94 3.08 27.74
CA GLU A 40 -10.25 2.43 27.86
C GLU A 40 -10.76 1.80 26.53
N SER A 41 -9.87 1.12 25.83
CA SER A 41 -10.10 0.54 24.49
C SER A 41 -10.30 1.55 23.35
N ARG A 42 -10.15 2.84 23.57
CA ARG A 42 -10.27 3.88 22.54
C ARG A 42 -8.93 4.29 21.99
N PHE A 43 -8.84 4.37 20.67
CA PHE A 43 -7.68 4.99 20.02
C PHE A 43 -7.72 6.50 20.24
N LEU A 44 -6.61 7.08 20.71
CA LEU A 44 -6.48 8.51 21.00
C LEU A 44 -5.62 9.25 19.99
N GLY A 45 -4.74 8.55 19.28
CA GLY A 45 -3.77 9.14 18.38
C GLY A 45 -2.46 8.36 18.42
N PHE A 46 -1.45 8.95 17.81
CA PHE A 46 -0.10 8.40 17.80
C PHE A 46 0.87 9.30 18.57
N ILE A 47 1.91 8.68 19.10
CA ILE A 47 3.12 9.34 19.54
C ILE A 47 4.24 9.00 18.56
N THR A 48 4.94 10.02 18.06
CA THR A 48 6.03 9.89 17.10
C THR A 48 7.38 10.12 17.77
N GLU A 49 8.44 9.60 17.19
CA GLU A 49 9.81 9.81 17.66
C GLU A 49 10.15 11.31 17.68
N ASP A 50 9.77 12.05 16.65
CA ASP A 50 9.96 13.50 16.57
C ASP A 50 9.29 14.23 17.75
N LEU A 51 8.06 13.84 18.09
CA LEU A 51 7.33 14.40 19.22
C LEU A 51 8.04 14.10 20.53
N VAL A 52 8.52 12.88 20.70
CA VAL A 52 9.24 12.45 21.91
C VAL A 52 10.56 13.21 22.07
N PHE A 53 11.30 13.47 21.01
CA PHE A 53 12.55 14.23 21.06
C PHE A 53 12.37 15.68 21.50
N THR A 54 11.17 16.26 21.39
CA THR A 54 10.88 17.59 21.93
C THR A 54 10.77 17.61 23.47
N ILE A 55 10.67 16.42 24.09
CA ILE A 55 10.41 16.26 25.52
C ILE A 55 11.70 15.98 26.25
N ASN A 56 12.15 16.95 27.06
CA ASN A 56 13.42 16.85 27.78
C ASN A 56 13.40 15.89 28.98
N ASN A 57 12.21 15.45 29.43
CA ASN A 57 12.08 14.61 30.63
C ASN A 57 11.47 13.23 30.24
N PRO A 58 12.26 12.15 30.29
CA PRO A 58 11.78 10.79 30.01
C PRO A 58 10.71 10.28 30.98
N GLU A 59 10.54 10.91 32.15
CA GLU A 59 9.52 10.54 33.13
C GLU A 59 8.18 11.27 32.90
N THR A 60 8.06 12.12 31.89
CA THR A 60 6.81 12.76 31.49
C THR A 60 5.79 11.70 31.11
N SER A 61 4.55 11.86 31.57
CA SER A 61 3.44 10.97 31.23
C SER A 61 2.94 11.24 29.80
N ILE A 62 2.54 10.18 29.08
CA ILE A 62 1.90 10.33 27.76
C ILE A 62 0.65 11.22 27.84
N ALA A 63 -0.05 11.23 28.97
CA ALA A 63 -1.21 12.11 29.20
C ALA A 63 -0.90 13.61 29.11
N GLU A 64 0.37 14.00 29.27
CA GLU A 64 0.81 15.40 29.22
C GLU A 64 1.22 15.85 27.80
N ILE A 65 1.13 14.94 26.82
CA ILE A 65 1.61 15.13 25.46
C ILE A 65 0.42 15.32 24.51
N SER A 66 0.51 16.30 23.63
CA SER A 66 -0.44 16.43 22.54
C SER A 66 -0.14 15.38 21.46
N LEU A 67 -1.03 14.40 21.30
CA LEU A 67 -0.84 13.31 20.35
C LEU A 67 -1.05 13.77 18.90
N ASP A 68 -0.33 13.13 17.99
CA ASP A 68 -0.46 13.33 16.55
C ASP A 68 -1.54 12.40 15.95
N ASN A 69 -2.05 12.77 14.80
CA ASN A 69 -2.86 11.90 13.93
C ASN A 69 -4.05 11.22 14.63
N VAL A 70 -4.78 11.95 15.48
CA VAL A 70 -5.93 11.45 16.26
C VAL A 70 -7.07 10.87 15.40
N SER A 71 -7.14 11.22 14.13
CA SER A 71 -8.12 10.71 13.16
C SER A 71 -7.51 9.72 12.15
N CYS A 72 -6.26 9.30 12.34
CA CYS A 72 -5.57 8.36 11.45
C CYS A 72 -5.97 6.91 11.77
N PHE A 73 -7.22 6.57 11.47
CA PHE A 73 -7.76 5.22 11.67
C PHE A 73 -8.72 4.82 10.56
N VAL A 74 -8.97 3.52 10.44
CA VAL A 74 -9.99 2.93 9.58
C VAL A 74 -10.84 1.95 10.37
N TYR A 75 -12.08 1.72 9.91
CA TYR A 75 -12.90 0.64 10.45
C TYR A 75 -12.41 -0.73 9.95
N GLN A 76 -12.54 -1.74 10.79
CA GLN A 76 -12.04 -3.10 10.54
C GLN A 76 -12.54 -3.74 9.23
N ASP A 77 -13.74 -3.38 8.78
CA ASP A 77 -14.40 -3.91 7.58
C ASP A 77 -14.07 -3.12 6.30
N LYS A 78 -13.23 -2.10 6.39
CA LYS A 78 -12.78 -1.32 5.25
C LYS A 78 -11.75 -2.09 4.41
N HIS A 79 -11.76 -1.82 3.11
CA HIS A 79 -10.78 -2.43 2.20
C HIS A 79 -9.38 -1.86 2.44
N ILE A 80 -8.34 -2.63 2.11
CA ILE A 80 -6.93 -2.18 2.23
C ILE A 80 -6.67 -0.87 1.45
N TYR A 81 -7.44 -0.55 0.43
CA TYR A 81 -7.35 0.72 -0.27
C TYR A 81 -7.69 1.92 0.63
N ASP A 82 -8.65 1.76 1.54
CA ASP A 82 -8.97 2.80 2.52
C ASP A 82 -7.80 3.01 3.51
N VAL A 83 -7.11 1.92 3.90
CA VAL A 83 -5.89 1.99 4.73
C VAL A 83 -4.82 2.82 4.04
N ILE A 84 -4.52 2.51 2.76
CA ILE A 84 -3.51 3.23 1.98
C ILE A 84 -3.90 4.69 1.78
N LYS A 85 -5.20 4.96 1.53
CA LYS A 85 -5.72 6.32 1.38
C LYS A 85 -5.51 7.15 2.65
N VAL A 86 -5.90 6.61 3.80
CA VAL A 86 -5.70 7.28 5.11
C VAL A 86 -4.21 7.49 5.39
N ALA A 87 -3.36 6.48 5.12
CA ALA A 87 -1.92 6.61 5.25
C ALA A 87 -1.36 7.78 4.43
N SER A 88 -1.81 7.92 3.19
CA SER A 88 -1.41 9.02 2.30
C SER A 88 -1.90 10.38 2.79
N GLU A 89 -3.14 10.46 3.27
CA GLU A 89 -3.75 11.70 3.76
C GLU A 89 -3.05 12.23 5.02
N PHE A 90 -2.68 11.33 5.94
CA PHE A 90 -2.03 11.67 7.20
C PHE A 90 -0.49 11.61 7.13
N HIS A 91 0.09 11.23 5.99
CA HIS A 91 1.54 10.99 5.83
C HIS A 91 2.09 10.06 6.93
N SER A 92 1.32 9.02 7.26
CA SER A 92 1.63 8.10 8.34
C SER A 92 2.02 6.72 7.81
N ASN A 93 3.04 6.12 8.41
CA ASN A 93 3.44 4.75 8.12
C ASN A 93 2.62 3.70 8.90
N MET A 94 1.71 4.16 9.79
CA MET A 94 0.92 3.31 10.64
C MET A 94 -0.51 3.85 10.76
N ILE A 95 -1.50 2.98 10.61
CA ILE A 95 -2.92 3.32 10.67
C ILE A 95 -3.60 2.47 11.74
N ALA A 96 -4.37 3.10 12.63
CA ALA A 96 -5.15 2.36 13.61
C ALA A 96 -6.36 1.69 12.96
N VAL A 97 -6.71 0.51 13.45
CA VAL A 97 -7.93 -0.21 13.07
C VAL A 97 -8.87 -0.23 14.26
N VAL A 98 -10.11 0.17 14.03
CA VAL A 98 -11.15 0.23 15.07
C VAL A 98 -12.41 -0.55 14.64
N ASP A 99 -13.19 -0.98 15.60
CA ASP A 99 -14.52 -1.56 15.34
C ASP A 99 -15.59 -0.47 15.14
N ARG A 100 -16.83 -0.89 14.94
CA ARG A 100 -17.98 0.03 14.74
C ARG A 100 -18.35 0.83 15.98
N GLU A 101 -17.96 0.38 17.16
CA GLU A 101 -18.10 1.06 18.45
C GLU A 101 -16.90 1.99 18.76
N ASN A 102 -15.94 2.12 17.81
CA ASN A 102 -14.68 2.82 17.93
C ASN A 102 -13.72 2.23 18.99
N ASN A 103 -13.82 0.92 19.28
CA ASN A 103 -12.79 0.26 20.06
C ASN A 103 -11.57 -0.03 19.18
N TYR A 104 -10.40 0.21 19.73
CA TYR A 104 -9.12 -0.09 19.10
C TYR A 104 -8.92 -1.61 18.99
N LEU A 105 -8.57 -2.08 17.80
CA LEU A 105 -8.31 -3.48 17.51
C LEU A 105 -6.82 -3.76 17.27
N GLY A 106 -6.09 -2.78 16.76
CA GLY A 106 -4.68 -2.90 16.42
C GLY A 106 -4.26 -1.85 15.41
N VAL A 107 -3.11 -2.04 14.79
CA VAL A 107 -2.59 -1.18 13.72
C VAL A 107 -2.26 -1.99 12.48
N VAL A 108 -2.29 -1.35 11.33
CA VAL A 108 -1.72 -1.83 10.06
C VAL A 108 -0.58 -0.91 9.70
N THR A 109 0.60 -1.47 9.44
CA THR A 109 1.73 -0.71 8.92
C THR A 109 1.70 -0.66 7.40
N MET A 110 2.39 0.29 6.79
CA MET A 110 2.55 0.31 5.32
C MET A 110 3.35 -0.89 4.82
N GLU A 111 4.25 -1.43 5.63
CA GLU A 111 4.96 -2.68 5.30
C GLU A 111 3.99 -3.86 5.21
N ASP A 112 3.06 -4.01 6.16
CA ASP A 112 2.01 -5.05 6.12
C ASP A 112 1.12 -4.87 4.88
N ALA A 113 0.74 -3.63 4.56
CA ALA A 113 -0.07 -3.32 3.39
C ALA A 113 0.67 -3.66 2.07
N ILE A 114 1.95 -3.32 1.95
CA ILE A 114 2.78 -3.65 0.78
C ILE A 114 2.94 -5.17 0.66
N SER A 115 3.19 -5.87 1.76
CA SER A 115 3.29 -7.33 1.78
C SER A 115 2.02 -8.00 1.28
N ALA A 116 0.85 -7.49 1.68
CA ALA A 116 -0.43 -7.99 1.20
C ALA A 116 -0.61 -7.85 -0.32
N PHE A 117 -0.09 -6.77 -0.92
CA PHE A 117 -0.06 -6.63 -2.38
C PHE A 117 0.99 -7.54 -3.03
N ALA A 118 2.16 -7.68 -2.41
CA ALA A 118 3.24 -8.53 -2.93
C ALA A 118 2.81 -10.00 -3.02
N ASP A 119 1.95 -10.46 -2.13
CA ASP A 119 1.40 -11.83 -2.14
C ASP A 119 0.30 -12.04 -3.20
N SER A 120 -0.11 -10.99 -3.91
CA SER A 120 -1.11 -11.13 -4.95
C SER A 120 -0.59 -11.92 -6.16
N LEU A 121 -1.46 -12.72 -6.79
CA LEU A 121 -1.13 -13.47 -8.00
C LEU A 121 -0.59 -12.58 -9.12
N SER A 122 -1.05 -11.33 -9.20
CA SER A 122 -0.61 -10.39 -10.23
C SER A 122 0.86 -10.00 -10.08
N ILE A 123 1.39 -9.96 -8.87
CA ILE A 123 2.81 -9.64 -8.61
C ILE A 123 3.66 -10.90 -8.67
N GLN A 124 3.20 -12.01 -8.08
CA GLN A 124 3.94 -13.27 -8.02
C GLN A 124 4.05 -14.02 -9.37
N SER A 125 3.10 -13.77 -10.29
CA SER A 125 3.11 -14.46 -11.58
C SER A 125 4.11 -13.85 -12.54
N ASN A 126 4.85 -14.72 -13.24
CA ASN A 126 5.68 -14.31 -14.38
C ASN A 126 4.78 -13.71 -15.46
N GLY A 127 5.32 -12.74 -16.19
CA GLY A 127 4.59 -12.10 -17.27
C GLY A 127 5.14 -10.70 -17.57
N ALA A 128 4.46 -9.98 -18.45
CA ALA A 128 4.89 -8.65 -18.82
C ALA A 128 3.92 -7.58 -18.31
N VAL A 129 4.42 -6.36 -18.21
CA VAL A 129 3.62 -5.17 -17.92
C VAL A 129 3.49 -4.32 -19.17
N LEU A 130 2.29 -3.87 -19.48
CA LEU A 130 1.98 -3.00 -20.60
C LEU A 130 1.32 -1.72 -20.09
N VAL A 131 1.78 -0.57 -20.56
CA VAL A 131 1.22 0.74 -20.19
C VAL A 131 0.62 1.40 -21.41
N LEU A 132 -0.69 1.65 -21.36
CA LEU A 132 -1.45 2.34 -22.39
C LEU A 132 -1.78 3.77 -21.96
N SER A 133 -1.83 4.71 -22.92
CA SER A 133 -2.35 6.07 -22.71
C SER A 133 -3.57 6.31 -23.56
N MET A 134 -4.60 6.90 -22.95
CA MET A 134 -5.85 7.25 -23.65
C MET A 134 -6.56 8.40 -22.93
N ASN A 135 -7.54 9.01 -23.58
CA ASN A 135 -8.42 9.95 -22.88
C ASN A 135 -9.34 9.16 -21.93
N MET A 136 -9.76 9.77 -20.86
CA MET A 136 -10.69 9.12 -19.92
C MET A 136 -12.00 8.70 -20.61
N THR A 137 -12.46 9.46 -21.59
CA THR A 137 -13.67 9.18 -22.39
C THR A 137 -13.56 7.93 -23.25
N ASP A 138 -12.34 7.58 -23.66
CA ASP A 138 -12.05 6.47 -24.56
C ASP A 138 -11.72 5.18 -23.80
N TYR A 139 -11.68 5.25 -22.46
CA TYR A 139 -11.39 4.10 -21.62
C TYR A 139 -12.53 3.10 -21.60
N SER A 140 -12.24 1.91 -22.06
CA SER A 140 -13.11 0.73 -21.95
C SER A 140 -12.28 -0.51 -21.64
N LEU A 141 -12.28 -0.93 -20.38
CA LEU A 141 -11.56 -2.14 -19.99
C LEU A 141 -12.11 -3.38 -20.74
N PHE A 142 -13.41 -3.40 -21.04
CA PHE A 142 -14.03 -4.49 -21.82
C PHE A 142 -13.42 -4.62 -23.21
N GLU A 143 -13.30 -3.52 -23.96
CA GLU A 143 -12.72 -3.53 -25.30
C GLU A 143 -11.24 -3.93 -25.28
N ILE A 144 -10.48 -3.38 -24.35
CA ILE A 144 -9.06 -3.68 -24.18
C ILE A 144 -8.88 -5.17 -23.82
N ALA A 145 -9.66 -5.69 -22.87
CA ALA A 145 -9.60 -7.08 -22.46
C ALA A 145 -9.95 -8.02 -23.64
N ARG A 146 -10.99 -7.70 -24.41
CA ARG A 146 -11.37 -8.47 -25.60
C ARG A 146 -10.23 -8.56 -26.61
N ILE A 147 -9.54 -7.45 -26.87
CA ILE A 147 -8.40 -7.40 -27.79
C ILE A 147 -7.23 -8.27 -27.26
N ILE A 148 -6.89 -8.13 -25.99
CA ILE A 148 -5.78 -8.87 -25.38
C ILE A 148 -6.09 -10.37 -25.32
N GLU A 149 -7.32 -10.74 -24.95
CA GLU A 149 -7.74 -12.14 -24.89
C GLU A 149 -7.83 -12.81 -26.28
N SER A 150 -8.09 -12.03 -27.35
CA SER A 150 -8.05 -12.55 -28.72
C SER A 150 -6.65 -13.03 -29.15
N GLU A 151 -5.61 -12.53 -28.46
CA GLU A 151 -4.21 -12.97 -28.64
C GLU A 151 -3.80 -14.08 -27.62
N ASN A 152 -4.78 -14.80 -27.05
CA ASN A 152 -4.58 -15.84 -26.04
C ASN A 152 -3.75 -15.37 -24.81
N THR A 153 -3.93 -14.13 -24.42
CA THR A 153 -3.23 -13.50 -23.28
C THR A 153 -4.25 -13.10 -22.23
N LYS A 154 -3.94 -13.34 -20.94
CA LYS A 154 -4.81 -12.99 -19.82
C LYS A 154 -4.31 -11.74 -19.11
N ILE A 155 -5.26 -10.92 -18.64
CA ILE A 155 -4.97 -9.79 -17.77
C ILE A 155 -4.99 -10.30 -16.33
N LEU A 156 -3.86 -10.19 -15.63
CA LEU A 156 -3.71 -10.58 -14.23
C LEU A 156 -4.08 -9.44 -13.28
N SER A 157 -3.78 -8.19 -13.68
CA SER A 157 -4.23 -6.99 -12.96
C SER A 157 -4.31 -5.79 -13.90
N SER A 158 -5.10 -4.80 -13.49
CA SER A 158 -5.21 -3.51 -14.16
C SER A 158 -5.15 -2.38 -13.12
N PHE A 159 -4.44 -1.32 -13.44
CA PHE A 159 -4.29 -0.15 -12.59
C PHE A 159 -4.42 1.12 -13.43
N LEU A 160 -5.28 2.05 -12.97
CA LEU A 160 -5.45 3.36 -13.59
C LEU A 160 -4.72 4.43 -12.80
N SER A 161 -3.99 5.29 -13.50
CA SER A 161 -3.41 6.50 -12.95
C SER A 161 -3.65 7.69 -13.87
N SER A 162 -3.68 8.91 -13.32
CA SER A 162 -3.70 10.14 -14.11
C SER A 162 -2.36 10.34 -14.82
N ASP A 163 -2.38 11.03 -15.95
CA ASP A 163 -1.14 11.51 -16.57
C ASP A 163 -0.74 12.82 -15.89
N PRO A 164 0.44 12.92 -15.27
CA PRO A 164 0.85 14.14 -14.56
C PRO A 164 1.08 15.34 -15.48
N LEU A 165 1.12 15.14 -16.82
CA LEU A 165 1.35 16.18 -17.81
C LEU A 165 0.08 16.59 -18.57
N ASP A 166 -1.00 15.82 -18.46
CA ASP A 166 -2.25 16.05 -19.21
C ASP A 166 -3.45 15.46 -18.44
N ASP A 167 -4.17 16.31 -17.73
CA ASP A 167 -5.33 15.92 -16.89
C ASP A 167 -6.47 15.27 -17.69
N SER A 168 -6.50 15.40 -19.01
CA SER A 168 -7.50 14.75 -19.89
C SER A 168 -7.15 13.28 -20.15
N LYS A 169 -5.92 12.86 -19.85
CA LYS A 169 -5.41 11.52 -20.12
C LYS A 169 -5.24 10.69 -18.86
N ILE A 170 -5.40 9.40 -19.08
CA ILE A 170 -5.10 8.36 -18.10
C ILE A 170 -4.05 7.42 -18.65
N LYS A 171 -3.34 6.77 -17.72
CA LYS A 171 -2.46 5.66 -17.98
C LYS A 171 -3.11 4.39 -17.41
N LEU A 172 -3.30 3.40 -18.27
CA LEU A 172 -3.74 2.07 -17.88
C LEU A 172 -2.53 1.14 -17.88
N THR A 173 -2.14 0.71 -16.69
CA THR A 173 -1.09 -0.32 -16.52
C THR A 173 -1.75 -1.68 -16.39
N LEU A 174 -1.31 -2.63 -17.21
CA LEU A 174 -1.81 -4.00 -17.26
C LEU A 174 -0.68 -4.97 -16.97
N LYS A 175 -0.84 -5.88 -16.02
CA LYS A 175 0.00 -7.07 -15.88
C LYS A 175 -0.64 -8.20 -16.68
N LEU A 176 0.13 -8.82 -17.55
CA LEU A 176 -0.29 -9.89 -18.46
C LEU A 176 0.42 -11.19 -18.09
N ASP A 177 -0.22 -12.33 -18.40
CA ASP A 177 0.29 -13.68 -18.09
C ASP A 177 1.37 -14.17 -19.06
N LYS A 178 1.72 -13.36 -20.07
CA LYS A 178 2.76 -13.70 -21.06
C LYS A 178 3.89 -12.69 -21.01
N THR A 179 5.10 -13.18 -21.24
CA THR A 179 6.30 -12.37 -21.38
C THR A 179 6.44 -11.77 -22.78
N GLU A 180 6.09 -12.51 -23.83
CA GLU A 180 6.15 -12.03 -25.23
C GLU A 180 4.89 -11.26 -25.61
N LEU A 181 5.03 -9.97 -25.85
CA LEU A 181 3.92 -9.04 -26.12
C LEU A 181 3.79 -8.58 -27.57
N ARG A 182 4.59 -9.10 -28.51
CA ARG A 182 4.64 -8.60 -29.90
C ARG A 182 3.26 -8.57 -30.56
N HIS A 183 2.51 -9.67 -30.47
CA HIS A 183 1.20 -9.78 -31.09
C HIS A 183 0.16 -8.89 -30.39
N VAL A 184 0.15 -8.89 -29.08
CA VAL A 184 -0.75 -8.03 -28.28
C VAL A 184 -0.53 -6.56 -28.60
N LYS A 185 0.73 -6.11 -28.64
CA LYS A 185 1.10 -4.72 -28.98
C LYS A 185 0.62 -4.35 -30.38
N ALA A 186 0.97 -5.16 -31.40
CA ALA A 186 0.58 -4.90 -32.79
C ALA A 186 -0.95 -4.82 -32.95
N THR A 187 -1.69 -5.67 -32.23
CA THR A 187 -3.14 -5.66 -32.30
C THR A 187 -3.73 -4.45 -31.59
N LEU A 188 -3.25 -4.08 -30.41
CA LEU A 188 -3.70 -2.87 -29.71
C LEU A 188 -3.43 -1.59 -30.53
N GLU A 189 -2.25 -1.46 -31.15
CA GLU A 189 -1.90 -0.34 -32.04
C GLU A 189 -2.82 -0.29 -33.26
N ARG A 190 -3.15 -1.42 -33.87
CA ARG A 190 -4.11 -1.50 -34.98
C ARG A 190 -5.52 -1.03 -34.58
N PHE A 191 -5.92 -1.22 -33.33
CA PHE A 191 -7.17 -0.69 -32.76
C PHE A 191 -7.06 0.74 -32.26
N GLY A 192 -5.92 1.41 -32.49
CA GLY A 192 -5.73 2.83 -32.17
C GLY A 192 -5.28 3.11 -30.73
N TYR A 193 -4.95 2.10 -29.95
CA TYR A 193 -4.41 2.30 -28.60
C TYR A 193 -2.94 2.73 -28.66
N ARG A 194 -2.60 3.75 -27.87
CA ARG A 194 -1.24 4.23 -27.75
C ARG A 194 -0.53 3.48 -26.61
N ILE A 195 0.54 2.77 -26.94
CA ILE A 195 1.42 2.15 -25.97
C ILE A 195 2.46 3.17 -25.53
N LEU A 196 2.55 3.44 -24.22
CA LEU A 196 3.57 4.30 -23.65
C LEU A 196 4.84 3.52 -23.33
N ASP A 197 4.68 2.36 -22.71
CA ASP A 197 5.79 1.56 -22.24
C ASP A 197 5.41 0.09 -22.10
N HIS A 198 6.41 -0.78 -22.01
CA HIS A 198 6.24 -2.19 -21.71
C HIS A 198 7.48 -2.74 -21.01
N PHE A 199 7.26 -3.59 -20.02
CA PHE A 199 8.29 -4.23 -19.24
C PHE A 199 8.10 -5.74 -19.37
N GLN A 200 9.15 -6.42 -19.83
CA GLN A 200 9.20 -7.88 -19.95
C GLN A 200 10.21 -8.40 -18.95
N GLU A 201 9.88 -9.47 -18.26
CA GLU A 201 10.90 -10.20 -17.52
C GLU A 201 11.86 -10.80 -18.54
N GLU A 202 13.13 -10.45 -18.48
CA GLU A 202 14.17 -11.15 -19.20
C GLU A 202 14.18 -12.58 -18.68
N GLU A 203 14.11 -13.58 -19.56
CA GLU A 203 14.32 -14.98 -19.19
C GLU A 203 15.65 -15.05 -18.44
N GLY A 204 15.57 -15.37 -17.13
CA GLY A 204 16.65 -15.20 -16.19
C GLY A 204 17.97 -15.76 -16.72
N ILE A 205 18.98 -14.95 -16.64
CA ILE A 205 20.33 -15.44 -16.43
C ILE A 205 20.28 -16.10 -15.03
N SER A 206 19.89 -17.37 -14.98
CA SER A 206 20.13 -18.22 -13.83
C SER A 206 21.64 -18.27 -13.65
N GLY A 207 22.12 -17.45 -12.71
CA GLY A 207 23.52 -17.50 -12.29
C GLY A 207 23.82 -18.89 -11.75
N GLU A 208 24.31 -19.75 -12.61
CA GLU A 208 25.17 -20.85 -12.20
C GLU A 208 26.39 -20.24 -11.52
N GLN A 209 26.30 -20.06 -10.21
CA GLN A 209 27.50 -19.93 -9.41
C GLN A 209 28.16 -21.31 -9.40
N GLU A 210 29.05 -21.53 -10.34
CA GLU A 210 30.08 -22.55 -10.23
C GLU A 210 30.79 -22.44 -8.88
N ARG A 211 30.53 -23.44 -8.04
CA ARG A 211 31.41 -23.70 -6.88
C ARG A 211 32.75 -24.24 -7.40
N ILE A 212 33.77 -23.43 -7.27
CA ILE A 212 35.15 -23.88 -7.22
C ILE A 212 35.60 -23.88 -5.76
#